data_2fb7ced680b37b45ebbd07605ca87ec9
#
_entry.id   2fb7ced680b37b45ebbd07605ca87ec9
#
_cell.length_a   1.000
_cell.length_b   1.000
_cell.length_c   1.000
_cell.angle_alpha   90.00
_cell.angle_beta   90.00
_cell.angle_gamma   90.00
#
_symmetry.space_group_name_H-M   'P 1'
#
loop_
_entity.id
_entity.type
_entity.pdbx_description
1 polymer ?
#
loop_
_entity_poly.entity_id
_entity_poly.type
_entity_poly.pdbx_seq_one_letter_code
_entity_poly.pdbx_strand_id
1 'polypeptide(L)'
;MSLNHYVKNVLEKYKDEKSVYDRLVIYFEKNLAARKYAEVCEEKGWDCVIDHLTVRTYNIDKSAEDFIKFGYKYDEKIDYKNEGWYAKTYRHSKYPVMFIDQTYDDAPDSLQIIKKWVAKFGDKDYHHIAVLIPRGVEIEEVIECLKQKGVNFPGKVTGPKGTRLRQIFTQAEIIDGQPYSVLELAQRNPDAKTGKVYPGFVSEQADSLMKDSVL
;
A
#
# COMPACT_ATOMS: atom_id res chain seq x y z
N MET A 1 -13.17 17.72 -3.29
CA MET A 1 -11.99 18.41 -3.88
C MET A 1 -11.74 17.83 -5.25
N SER A 2 -11.47 18.67 -6.27
CA SER A 2 -11.05 18.11 -7.55
C SER A 2 -9.59 17.65 -7.45
N LEU A 3 -9.31 16.40 -7.84
CA LEU A 3 -7.96 15.87 -7.92
C LEU A 3 -7.11 16.74 -8.86
N ASN A 4 -5.87 17.06 -8.45
CA ASN A 4 -4.95 17.82 -9.30
C ASN A 4 -4.53 16.99 -10.52
N HIS A 5 -3.90 17.63 -11.51
CA HIS A 5 -3.53 16.96 -12.76
C HIS A 5 -2.47 15.87 -12.57
N TYR A 6 -1.60 15.96 -11.57
CA TYR A 6 -0.60 14.94 -11.26
C TYR A 6 -1.25 13.60 -10.88
N VAL A 7 -2.23 13.66 -9.98
CA VAL A 7 -3.01 12.48 -9.59
C VAL A 7 -3.80 11.91 -10.77
N LYS A 8 -4.40 12.78 -11.60
CA LYS A 8 -5.11 12.35 -12.81
C LYS A 8 -4.21 11.57 -13.76
N ASN A 9 -2.96 12.01 -13.97
CA ASN A 9 -1.97 11.31 -14.78
C ASN A 9 -1.64 9.91 -14.24
N VAL A 10 -1.55 9.78 -12.90
CA VAL A 10 -1.36 8.46 -12.27
C VAL A 10 -2.57 7.57 -12.50
N LEU A 11 -3.77 8.09 -12.25
CA LEU A 11 -5.03 7.33 -12.36
C LEU A 11 -5.33 6.89 -13.79
N GLU A 12 -4.92 7.66 -14.80
CA GLU A 12 -5.13 7.33 -16.22
C GLU A 12 -4.56 5.95 -16.59
N LYS A 13 -3.49 5.51 -15.89
CA LYS A 13 -2.88 4.19 -16.08
C LYS A 13 -3.80 3.02 -15.67
N TYR A 14 -4.83 3.30 -14.86
CA TYR A 14 -5.73 2.30 -14.25
C TYR A 14 -7.18 2.43 -14.69
N LYS A 15 -7.51 3.33 -15.61
CA LYS A 15 -8.89 3.68 -16.01
C LYS A 15 -9.69 2.51 -16.58
N ASP A 16 -9.01 1.56 -17.22
CA ASP A 16 -9.65 0.39 -17.84
C ASP A 16 -10.15 -0.64 -16.82
N GLU A 17 -9.65 -0.57 -15.58
CA GLU A 17 -10.04 -1.42 -14.46
C GLU A 17 -10.88 -0.64 -13.47
N LYS A 18 -12.19 -0.56 -13.74
CA LYS A 18 -13.10 0.30 -12.98
C LYS A 18 -13.09 0.05 -11.48
N SER A 19 -13.00 -1.19 -11.02
CA SER A 19 -13.01 -1.51 -9.58
C SER A 19 -11.75 -1.05 -8.86
N VAL A 20 -10.61 -1.07 -9.54
CA VAL A 20 -9.33 -0.54 -9.05
C VAL A 20 -9.35 0.99 -9.14
N TYR A 21 -9.77 1.53 -10.29
CA TYR A 21 -9.81 2.97 -10.55
C TYR A 21 -10.66 3.73 -9.54
N ASP A 22 -11.92 3.33 -9.35
CA ASP A 22 -12.84 4.03 -8.46
C ASP A 22 -12.31 4.08 -7.01
N ARG A 23 -11.69 3.01 -6.53
CA ARG A 23 -11.07 2.97 -5.20
C ARG A 23 -9.80 3.81 -5.11
N LEU A 24 -8.99 3.83 -6.17
CA LEU A 24 -7.82 4.71 -6.24
C LEU A 24 -8.23 6.19 -6.19
N VAL A 25 -9.30 6.57 -6.90
CA VAL A 25 -9.85 7.94 -6.83
C VAL A 25 -10.17 8.30 -5.38
N ILE A 26 -10.95 7.47 -4.69
CA ILE A 26 -11.31 7.69 -3.28
C ILE A 26 -10.07 7.77 -2.40
N TYR A 27 -9.09 6.87 -2.61
CA TYR A 27 -7.86 6.86 -1.83
C TYR A 27 -7.06 8.16 -2.02
N PHE A 28 -6.83 8.59 -3.25
CA PHE A 28 -6.11 9.84 -3.53
C PHE A 28 -6.87 11.09 -3.03
N GLU A 29 -8.20 11.08 -3.02
CA GLU A 29 -8.99 12.17 -2.42
C GLU A 29 -8.77 12.29 -0.92
N LYS A 30 -8.63 11.17 -0.21
CA LYS A 30 -8.52 11.11 1.25
C LYS A 30 -7.08 11.09 1.74
N ASN A 31 -6.10 10.65 0.96
CA ASN A 31 -4.70 10.49 1.38
C ASN A 31 -3.82 11.64 0.86
N LEU A 32 -3.41 12.54 1.76
CA LEU A 32 -2.56 13.69 1.43
C LEU A 32 -1.17 13.24 0.98
N ALA A 33 -0.57 12.27 1.65
CA ALA A 33 0.78 11.79 1.34
C ALA A 33 0.86 11.23 -0.09
N ALA A 34 -0.17 10.48 -0.53
CA ALA A 34 -0.24 9.97 -1.89
C ALA A 34 -0.32 11.10 -2.95
N ARG A 35 -1.11 12.16 -2.68
CA ARG A 35 -1.15 13.34 -3.56
C ARG A 35 0.20 14.06 -3.62
N LYS A 36 0.88 14.19 -2.46
CA LYS A 36 2.20 14.82 -2.38
C LYS A 36 3.27 14.00 -3.09
N TYR A 37 3.18 12.67 -3.02
CA TYR A 37 4.09 11.81 -3.80
C TYR A 37 3.91 11.99 -5.31
N ALA A 38 2.67 12.02 -5.81
CA ALA A 38 2.39 12.27 -7.22
C ALA A 38 2.95 13.64 -7.68
N GLU A 39 2.84 14.67 -6.83
CA GLU A 39 3.40 16.01 -7.06
C GLU A 39 4.94 15.98 -7.11
N VAL A 40 5.59 15.28 -6.17
CA VAL A 40 7.05 15.11 -6.16
C VAL A 40 7.54 14.38 -7.42
N CYS A 41 6.85 13.32 -7.83
CA CYS A 41 7.19 12.59 -9.05
C CYS A 41 7.18 13.50 -10.28
N GLU A 42 6.17 14.33 -10.43
CA GLU A 42 6.09 15.27 -11.55
C GLU A 42 7.21 16.31 -11.51
N GLU A 43 7.45 16.92 -10.33
CA GLU A 43 8.51 17.94 -10.16
C GLU A 43 9.91 17.40 -10.44
N LYS A 44 10.14 16.12 -10.13
CA LYS A 44 11.43 15.44 -10.33
C LYS A 44 11.54 14.74 -11.67
N GLY A 45 10.47 14.67 -12.46
CA GLY A 45 10.42 13.89 -13.69
C GLY A 45 10.48 12.36 -13.42
N TRP A 46 10.00 11.93 -12.25
CA TRP A 46 9.95 10.52 -11.90
C TRP A 46 8.64 9.89 -12.35
N ASP A 47 8.70 8.60 -12.70
CA ASP A 47 7.48 7.84 -12.99
C ASP A 47 6.81 7.40 -11.68
N CYS A 48 5.57 7.84 -11.47
CA CYS A 48 4.76 7.42 -10.33
C CYS A 48 4.12 6.06 -10.63
N VAL A 49 4.65 5.01 -10.00
CA VAL A 49 4.21 3.61 -10.20
C VAL A 49 3.69 3.05 -8.89
N ILE A 50 2.51 2.44 -8.93
CA ILE A 50 1.96 1.70 -7.79
C ILE A 50 2.55 0.29 -7.81
N ASP A 51 3.18 -0.11 -6.71
CA ASP A 51 3.76 -1.43 -6.50
C ASP A 51 2.69 -2.46 -6.11
N HIS A 52 1.90 -2.13 -5.09
CA HIS A 52 0.77 -2.96 -4.64
C HIS A 52 -0.34 -2.14 -3.98
N LEU A 53 -1.48 -2.78 -3.83
CA LEU A 53 -2.70 -2.25 -3.23
C LEU A 53 -3.12 -3.14 -2.08
N THR A 54 -3.57 -2.58 -0.97
CA THR A 54 -4.03 -3.34 0.18
C THR A 54 -5.44 -2.97 0.58
N VAL A 55 -6.32 -3.95 0.49
CA VAL A 55 -7.74 -3.87 0.87
C VAL A 55 -7.94 -4.54 2.22
N ARG A 56 -8.73 -3.92 3.10
CA ARG A 56 -9.20 -4.54 4.34
C ARG A 56 -10.65 -4.99 4.21
N THR A 57 -10.95 -6.18 4.73
CA THR A 57 -12.28 -6.78 4.57
C THR A 57 -12.65 -7.71 5.73
N TYR A 58 -13.96 -7.99 5.86
CA TYR A 58 -14.46 -9.06 6.71
C TYR A 58 -14.33 -10.45 6.09
N ASN A 59 -14.25 -10.55 4.75
CA ASN A 59 -14.20 -11.83 4.04
C ASN A 59 -13.38 -11.70 2.76
N ILE A 60 -12.16 -12.25 2.80
CA ILE A 60 -11.22 -12.20 1.67
C ILE A 60 -11.79 -12.85 0.44
N ASP A 61 -12.36 -14.06 0.55
CA ASP A 61 -12.80 -14.82 -0.61
C ASP A 61 -13.93 -14.11 -1.36
N LYS A 62 -14.89 -13.57 -0.62
CA LYS A 62 -15.96 -12.75 -1.20
C LYS A 62 -15.44 -11.45 -1.82
N SER A 63 -14.43 -10.84 -1.21
CA SER A 63 -13.85 -9.59 -1.73
C SER A 63 -13.01 -9.83 -2.97
N ALA A 64 -12.37 -11.00 -3.06
CA ALA A 64 -11.54 -11.37 -4.20
C ALA A 64 -12.36 -11.68 -5.47
N GLU A 65 -13.63 -12.03 -5.35
CA GLU A 65 -14.46 -12.40 -6.52
C GLU A 65 -14.45 -11.33 -7.61
N ASP A 66 -14.55 -10.06 -7.22
CA ASP A 66 -14.56 -8.95 -8.18
C ASP A 66 -13.21 -8.83 -8.90
N PHE A 67 -12.10 -8.94 -8.18
CA PHE A 67 -10.76 -8.89 -8.75
C PHE A 67 -10.47 -10.11 -9.63
N ILE A 68 -10.91 -11.30 -9.22
CA ILE A 68 -10.76 -12.53 -10.02
C ILE A 68 -11.50 -12.41 -11.35
N LYS A 69 -12.71 -11.83 -11.38
CA LYS A 69 -13.46 -11.57 -12.63
C LYS A 69 -12.69 -10.67 -13.59
N PHE A 70 -11.82 -9.79 -13.10
CA PHE A 70 -10.95 -8.93 -13.90
C PHE A 70 -9.62 -9.56 -14.30
N GLY A 71 -9.39 -10.82 -13.94
CA GLY A 71 -8.19 -11.54 -14.35
C GLY A 71 -7.09 -11.61 -13.32
N TYR A 72 -7.30 -11.11 -12.08
CA TYR A 72 -6.41 -11.40 -10.97
C TYR A 72 -6.43 -12.88 -10.64
N LYS A 73 -5.27 -13.43 -10.31
CA LYS A 73 -5.09 -14.83 -9.93
C LYS A 73 -4.53 -14.88 -8.51
N TYR A 74 -5.09 -15.79 -7.70
CA TYR A 74 -4.53 -16.09 -6.39
C TYR A 74 -3.05 -16.48 -6.51
N ASP A 75 -2.21 -15.95 -5.61
CA ASP A 75 -0.79 -16.19 -5.56
C ASP A 75 -0.42 -16.95 -4.28
N GLU A 76 -0.53 -16.30 -3.12
CA GLU A 76 -0.15 -16.90 -1.85
C GLU A 76 -1.01 -16.40 -0.68
N LYS A 77 -0.97 -17.13 0.43
CA LYS A 77 -1.46 -16.70 1.73
C LYS A 77 -0.28 -16.36 2.63
N ILE A 78 -0.35 -15.23 3.30
CA ILE A 78 0.65 -14.79 4.27
C ILE A 78 -0.03 -14.74 5.63
N ASP A 79 0.45 -15.54 6.57
CA ASP A 79 -0.12 -15.66 7.91
C ASP A 79 0.63 -14.78 8.92
N TYR A 80 -0.11 -13.93 9.62
CA TYR A 80 0.35 -13.11 10.74
C TYR A 80 -0.39 -13.52 12.02
N LYS A 81 -0.23 -14.79 12.40
CA LYS A 81 -0.99 -15.39 13.51
C LYS A 81 -0.80 -14.68 14.83
N ASN A 82 0.41 -14.26 15.15
CA ASN A 82 0.72 -13.54 16.39
C ASN A 82 0.09 -12.14 16.42
N GLU A 83 -0.25 -11.57 15.27
CA GLU A 83 -0.90 -10.26 15.11
C GLU A 83 -2.41 -10.40 14.86
N GLY A 84 -2.95 -11.63 14.83
CA GLY A 84 -4.40 -11.90 14.73
C GLY A 84 -5.01 -11.75 13.34
N TRP A 85 -4.21 -11.73 12.26
CA TRP A 85 -4.70 -11.55 10.90
C TRP A 85 -3.90 -12.32 9.85
N TYR A 86 -4.40 -12.33 8.63
CA TYR A 86 -3.72 -12.89 7.46
C TYR A 86 -4.08 -12.10 6.21
N ALA A 87 -3.24 -12.22 5.19
CA ALA A 87 -3.46 -11.68 3.86
C ALA A 87 -3.53 -12.79 2.82
N LYS A 88 -4.31 -12.59 1.76
CA LYS A 88 -4.14 -13.32 0.49
C LYS A 88 -3.70 -12.34 -0.58
N THR A 89 -2.71 -12.74 -1.37
CA THR A 89 -2.24 -11.95 -2.49
C THR A 89 -2.81 -12.45 -3.81
N TYR A 90 -3.07 -11.51 -4.70
CA TYR A 90 -3.58 -11.78 -6.04
C TYR A 90 -2.76 -10.98 -7.04
N ARG A 91 -2.37 -11.63 -8.15
CA ARG A 91 -1.56 -11.01 -9.20
C ARG A 91 -2.32 -10.87 -10.50
N HIS A 92 -2.02 -9.79 -11.21
CA HIS A 92 -2.48 -9.51 -12.56
C HIS A 92 -1.31 -9.16 -13.46
N SER A 93 -1.39 -9.47 -14.77
CA SER A 93 -0.29 -9.22 -15.70
C SER A 93 -0.04 -7.73 -16.02
N LYS A 94 -1.04 -6.87 -15.80
CA LYS A 94 -1.01 -5.44 -16.14
C LYS A 94 -1.19 -4.51 -14.96
N TYR A 95 -1.70 -5.00 -13.82
CA TYR A 95 -2.07 -4.18 -12.68
C TYR A 95 -1.25 -4.54 -11.44
N PRO A 96 -1.15 -3.62 -10.45
CA PRO A 96 -0.41 -3.87 -9.22
C PRO A 96 -0.89 -5.11 -8.48
N VAL A 97 -0.02 -5.72 -7.70
CA VAL A 97 -0.40 -6.81 -6.80
C VAL A 97 -1.48 -6.33 -5.83
N MET A 98 -2.50 -7.15 -5.61
CA MET A 98 -3.56 -6.89 -4.65
C MET A 98 -3.34 -7.74 -3.40
N PHE A 99 -3.23 -7.09 -2.25
CA PHE A 99 -3.34 -7.70 -0.94
C PHE A 99 -4.76 -7.54 -0.43
N ILE A 100 -5.33 -8.59 0.13
CA ILE A 100 -6.62 -8.53 0.79
C ILE A 100 -6.43 -9.09 2.20
N ASP A 101 -6.63 -8.24 3.20
CA ASP A 101 -6.34 -8.52 4.61
C ASP A 101 -7.63 -8.80 5.38
N GLN A 102 -7.56 -9.79 6.28
CA GLN A 102 -8.66 -10.18 7.16
C GLN A 102 -8.15 -10.58 8.54
N THR A 103 -8.88 -10.20 9.58
CA THR A 103 -8.69 -10.73 10.94
C THR A 103 -9.09 -12.20 10.99
N TYR A 104 -8.36 -13.04 11.73
CA TYR A 104 -8.82 -14.39 12.06
C TYR A 104 -10.07 -14.37 12.92
N ASP A 105 -11.01 -15.28 12.69
CA ASP A 105 -12.27 -15.34 13.42
C ASP A 105 -12.08 -15.58 14.91
N ASP A 106 -11.04 -16.30 15.29
CA ASP A 106 -10.65 -16.64 16.67
C ASP A 106 -9.64 -15.66 17.29
N ALA A 107 -9.30 -14.57 16.59
CA ALA A 107 -8.35 -13.59 17.11
C ALA A 107 -8.90 -12.88 18.35
N PRO A 108 -8.11 -12.74 19.44
CA PRO A 108 -8.48 -11.95 20.61
C PRO A 108 -8.88 -10.52 20.23
N ASP A 109 -9.78 -9.91 21.00
CA ASP A 109 -10.30 -8.57 20.70
C ASP A 109 -9.19 -7.51 20.58
N SER A 110 -8.12 -7.63 21.33
CA SER A 110 -6.93 -6.76 21.24
C SER A 110 -6.21 -6.81 19.89
N LEU A 111 -6.33 -7.92 19.15
CA LEU A 111 -5.70 -8.17 17.86
C LEU A 111 -6.66 -8.00 16.68
N GLN A 112 -7.93 -7.62 16.90
CA GLN A 112 -8.91 -7.44 15.85
C GLN A 112 -8.78 -6.07 15.13
N ILE A 113 -7.56 -5.62 14.85
CA ILE A 113 -7.29 -4.28 14.29
C ILE A 113 -7.96 -4.09 12.92
N ILE A 114 -7.89 -5.09 12.04
CA ILE A 114 -8.51 -5.01 10.70
C ILE A 114 -10.03 -5.01 10.82
N LYS A 115 -10.60 -5.88 11.64
CA LYS A 115 -12.04 -5.95 11.84
C LYS A 115 -12.61 -4.64 12.40
N LYS A 116 -11.93 -4.02 13.37
CA LYS A 116 -12.31 -2.71 13.94
C LYS A 116 -12.19 -1.60 12.90
N TRP A 117 -11.14 -1.62 12.09
CA TRP A 117 -10.94 -0.68 11.00
C TRP A 117 -12.06 -0.77 9.96
N VAL A 118 -12.40 -2.00 9.51
CA VAL A 118 -13.49 -2.25 8.55
C VAL A 118 -14.85 -1.81 9.11
N ALA A 119 -15.10 -2.05 10.42
CA ALA A 119 -16.32 -1.59 11.08
C ALA A 119 -16.47 -0.06 11.06
N LYS A 120 -15.35 0.67 11.12
CA LYS A 120 -15.34 2.14 11.14
C LYS A 120 -15.40 2.76 9.75
N PHE A 121 -14.64 2.24 8.79
CA PHE A 121 -14.38 2.90 7.51
C PHE A 121 -15.06 2.22 6.31
N GLY A 122 -15.54 1.02 6.48
CA GLY A 122 -16.20 0.26 5.43
C GLY A 122 -15.44 -0.98 4.99
N ASP A 123 -16.18 -1.91 4.40
CA ASP A 123 -15.66 -3.16 3.85
C ASP A 123 -15.10 -2.94 2.44
N LYS A 124 -13.98 -3.58 2.13
CA LYS A 124 -13.30 -3.52 0.83
C LYS A 124 -12.69 -2.15 0.47
N ASP A 125 -12.39 -1.30 1.46
CA ASP A 125 -11.70 -0.04 1.21
C ASP A 125 -10.17 -0.21 1.28
N TYR A 126 -9.41 0.70 0.64
CA TYR A 126 -7.95 0.66 0.66
C TYR A 126 -7.40 1.20 1.97
N HIS A 127 -6.66 0.34 2.68
CA HIS A 127 -5.86 0.77 3.83
C HIS A 127 -4.58 1.49 3.39
N HIS A 128 -3.89 0.95 2.38
CA HIS A 128 -2.74 1.62 1.79
C HIS A 128 -2.56 1.27 0.32
N ILE A 129 -1.86 2.15 -0.37
CA ILE A 129 -1.17 1.83 -1.60
C ILE A 129 0.33 1.92 -1.35
N ALA A 130 1.09 1.03 -1.95
CA ALA A 130 2.54 1.13 -1.98
C ALA A 130 2.97 1.71 -3.33
N VAL A 131 3.85 2.71 -3.27
CA VAL A 131 4.45 3.30 -4.47
C VAL A 131 5.90 2.84 -4.60
N LEU A 132 6.26 2.48 -5.82
CA LEU A 132 7.60 2.03 -6.13
C LEU A 132 8.55 3.24 -6.19
N ILE A 133 9.64 3.20 -5.42
CA ILE A 133 10.69 4.20 -5.53
C ILE A 133 11.35 4.10 -6.91
N PRO A 134 11.54 5.20 -7.63
CA PRO A 134 12.14 5.20 -8.96
C PRO A 134 13.52 4.57 -8.97
N ARG A 135 13.86 3.91 -10.08
CA ARG A 135 15.16 3.24 -10.21
C ARG A 135 16.31 4.23 -10.09
N GLY A 136 17.27 3.91 -9.23
CA GLY A 136 18.45 4.76 -9.00
C GLY A 136 18.22 5.87 -7.98
N VAL A 137 17.02 5.98 -7.41
CA VAL A 137 16.67 6.88 -6.30
C VAL A 137 16.68 6.09 -4.99
N GLU A 138 17.26 6.64 -3.95
CA GLU A 138 17.21 6.05 -2.62
C GLU A 138 15.92 6.46 -1.90
N ILE A 139 15.35 5.56 -1.10
CA ILE A 139 14.12 5.81 -0.36
C ILE A 139 14.23 7.03 0.57
N GLU A 140 15.44 7.27 1.10
CA GLU A 140 15.74 8.43 1.96
C GLU A 140 15.58 9.76 1.22
N GLU A 141 15.92 9.82 -0.07
CA GLU A 141 15.73 11.03 -0.89
C GLU A 141 14.25 11.34 -1.05
N VAL A 142 13.45 10.31 -1.31
CA VAL A 142 11.98 10.47 -1.45
C VAL A 142 11.36 10.91 -0.12
N ILE A 143 11.79 10.32 0.99
CA ILE A 143 11.34 10.71 2.34
C ILE A 143 11.62 12.19 2.58
N GLU A 144 12.83 12.67 2.25
CA GLU A 144 13.19 14.07 2.44
C GLU A 144 12.35 15.01 1.59
N CYS A 145 12.12 14.68 0.31
CA CYS A 145 11.23 15.46 -0.56
C CYS A 145 9.79 15.55 0.01
N LEU A 146 9.28 14.44 0.54
CA LEU A 146 7.95 14.41 1.12
C LEU A 146 7.86 15.16 2.45
N LYS A 147 8.89 15.10 3.31
CA LYS A 147 8.97 15.90 4.54
C LYS A 147 8.93 17.39 4.25
N GLN A 148 9.63 17.85 3.21
CA GLN A 148 9.60 19.25 2.77
C GLN A 148 8.19 19.69 2.31
N LYS A 149 7.34 18.73 1.93
CA LYS A 149 5.92 18.97 1.59
C LYS A 149 4.95 18.72 2.76
N GLY A 150 5.49 18.53 3.99
CA GLY A 150 4.69 18.38 5.21
C GLY A 150 4.20 16.96 5.47
N VAL A 151 4.72 15.94 4.77
CA VAL A 151 4.40 14.53 5.06
C VAL A 151 5.29 14.01 6.19
N ASN A 152 4.69 13.38 7.20
CA ASN A 152 5.39 12.81 8.35
C ASN A 152 5.57 11.29 8.21
N PHE A 153 6.60 10.78 8.88
CA PHE A 153 6.95 9.36 8.95
C PHE A 153 7.20 8.99 10.41
N PRO A 154 6.27 8.28 11.09
CA PRO A 154 6.42 7.94 12.50
C PRO A 154 7.44 6.81 12.71
N GLY A 155 7.54 5.89 11.75
CA GLY A 155 8.42 4.74 11.80
C GLY A 155 9.80 4.97 11.18
N LYS A 156 10.53 3.87 11.01
CA LYS A 156 11.83 3.82 10.35
C LYS A 156 11.74 2.95 9.11
N VAL A 157 12.62 3.21 8.12
CA VAL A 157 12.77 2.33 6.97
C VAL A 157 13.10 0.92 7.44
N THR A 158 12.24 -0.05 7.11
CA THR A 158 12.49 -1.46 7.31
C THR A 158 13.33 -2.02 6.17
N GLY A 159 14.18 -2.99 6.46
CA GLY A 159 15.16 -3.51 5.51
C GLY A 159 16.46 -2.69 5.46
N PRO A 160 17.62 -3.32 5.74
CA PRO A 160 18.93 -2.67 5.63
C PRO A 160 19.18 -2.14 4.21
N LYS A 161 20.04 -1.13 4.09
CA LYS A 161 20.48 -0.59 2.78
C LYS A 161 21.06 -1.71 1.91
N GLY A 162 20.65 -1.74 0.64
CA GLY A 162 21.06 -2.75 -0.33
C GLY A 162 20.30 -4.07 -0.28
N THR A 163 19.37 -4.26 0.65
CA THR A 163 18.46 -5.42 0.64
C THR A 163 17.47 -5.35 -0.50
N ARG A 164 16.86 -6.50 -0.87
CA ARG A 164 15.92 -6.63 -2.00
C ARG A 164 14.70 -5.72 -1.89
N LEU A 165 14.25 -5.48 -0.66
CA LEU A 165 13.07 -4.68 -0.37
C LEU A 165 13.34 -3.80 0.85
N ARG A 166 13.00 -2.53 0.74
CA ARG A 166 13.02 -1.54 1.82
C ARG A 166 11.71 -0.78 1.79
N GLN A 167 11.12 -0.56 2.96
CA GLN A 167 9.77 -0.01 3.05
C GLN A 167 9.63 0.92 4.24
N ILE A 168 8.70 1.88 4.12
CA ILE A 168 8.27 2.75 5.21
C ILE A 168 6.84 3.23 4.98
N PHE A 169 6.06 3.35 6.05
CA PHE A 169 4.76 4.02 6.02
C PHE A 169 4.89 5.51 6.36
N THR A 170 4.07 6.32 5.72
CA THR A 170 3.79 7.68 6.18
C THR A 170 2.94 7.64 7.44
N GLN A 171 2.85 8.76 8.15
CA GLN A 171 1.82 8.94 9.17
C GLN A 171 0.43 8.71 8.57
N ALA A 172 -0.44 8.05 9.33
CA ALA A 172 -1.80 7.78 8.88
C ALA A 172 -2.62 9.07 8.70
N GLU A 173 -3.43 9.12 7.67
CA GLU A 173 -4.51 10.09 7.57
C GLU A 173 -5.53 9.84 8.69
N ILE A 174 -5.94 10.90 9.36
CA ILE A 174 -6.91 10.80 10.46
C ILE A 174 -8.29 11.20 9.98
N ILE A 175 -9.26 10.29 10.10
CA ILE A 175 -10.68 10.54 9.84
C ILE A 175 -11.47 10.27 11.12
N ASP A 176 -12.24 11.25 11.57
CA ASP A 176 -13.02 11.18 12.83
C ASP A 176 -12.19 10.72 14.04
N GLY A 177 -10.96 11.22 14.13
CA GLY A 177 -10.03 10.91 15.22
C GLY A 177 -9.42 9.53 15.20
N GLN A 178 -9.53 8.79 14.08
CA GLN A 178 -8.99 7.43 13.94
C GLN A 178 -8.07 7.31 12.72
N PRO A 179 -6.97 6.52 12.81
CA PRO A 179 -6.09 6.22 11.68
C PRO A 179 -6.87 5.52 10.57
N TYR A 180 -6.86 6.09 9.38
CA TYR A 180 -7.59 5.60 8.21
C TYR A 180 -6.68 4.90 7.21
N SER A 181 -5.80 5.66 6.54
CA SER A 181 -4.95 5.13 5.49
C SER A 181 -3.54 5.70 5.54
N VAL A 182 -2.58 4.96 5.06
CA VAL A 182 -1.17 5.35 4.95
C VAL A 182 -0.70 5.21 3.51
N LEU A 183 0.32 5.99 3.12
CA LEU A 183 1.09 5.71 1.90
C LEU A 183 2.29 4.87 2.29
N GLU A 184 2.57 3.81 1.52
CA GLU A 184 3.79 3.04 1.62
C GLU A 184 4.80 3.46 0.55
N LEU A 185 6.04 3.67 0.94
CA LEU A 185 7.17 3.77 0.02
C LEU A 185 7.87 2.42 -0.05
N ALA A 186 8.00 1.84 -1.24
CA ALA A 186 8.64 0.55 -1.46
C ALA A 186 9.84 0.70 -2.41
N GLN A 187 11.06 0.51 -1.89
CA GLN A 187 12.28 0.45 -2.69
C GLN A 187 12.62 -1.01 -2.98
N ARG A 188 12.57 -1.40 -4.25
CA ARG A 188 12.93 -2.74 -4.72
C ARG A 188 14.27 -2.70 -5.42
N ASN A 189 15.29 -3.27 -4.77
CA ASN A 189 16.62 -3.34 -5.34
C ASN A 189 16.76 -4.61 -6.18
N PRO A 190 17.36 -4.53 -7.38
CA PRO A 190 17.68 -5.70 -8.18
C PRO A 190 18.70 -6.59 -7.45
N ASP A 191 18.55 -7.89 -7.58
CA ASP A 191 19.55 -8.84 -7.12
C ASP A 191 20.90 -8.59 -7.81
N ALA A 192 21.96 -8.49 -7.03
CA ALA A 192 23.28 -8.13 -7.53
C ALA A 192 23.87 -9.12 -8.55
N LYS A 193 23.44 -10.40 -8.51
CA LYS A 193 23.95 -11.45 -9.40
C LYS A 193 23.11 -11.58 -10.67
N THR A 194 21.79 -11.45 -10.54
CA THR A 194 20.86 -11.72 -11.65
C THR A 194 20.29 -10.46 -12.30
N GLY A 195 20.42 -9.31 -11.66
CA GLY A 195 19.81 -8.05 -12.09
C GLY A 195 18.29 -8.03 -12.00
N LYS A 196 17.67 -9.10 -11.48
CA LYS A 196 16.20 -9.22 -11.38
C LYS A 196 15.70 -8.58 -10.10
N VAL A 197 14.59 -7.86 -10.23
CA VAL A 197 13.85 -7.33 -9.08
C VAL A 197 13.04 -8.46 -8.46
N TYR A 198 13.12 -8.59 -7.13
CA TYR A 198 12.33 -9.57 -6.39
C TYR A 198 10.88 -9.09 -6.28
N PRO A 199 9.91 -9.84 -6.79
CA PRO A 199 8.50 -9.45 -6.78
C PRO A 199 7.77 -9.84 -5.49
N GLY A 200 8.44 -10.53 -4.57
CA GLY A 200 7.85 -11.01 -3.31
C GLY A 200 7.91 -9.99 -2.18
N PHE A 201 7.48 -10.44 -1.00
CA PHE A 201 7.40 -9.64 0.22
C PHE A 201 8.16 -10.32 1.35
N VAL A 202 8.49 -9.56 2.38
CA VAL A 202 9.24 -10.03 3.55
C VAL A 202 8.33 -9.89 4.77
N SER A 203 7.84 -11.01 5.29
CA SER A 203 6.83 -11.05 6.37
C SER A 203 7.27 -10.31 7.63
N GLU A 204 8.54 -10.42 8.02
CA GLU A 204 9.07 -9.74 9.20
C GLU A 204 9.07 -8.21 9.06
N GLN A 205 9.13 -7.70 7.83
CA GLN A 205 9.02 -6.26 7.58
C GLN A 205 7.57 -5.78 7.69
N ALA A 206 6.60 -6.58 7.25
CA ALA A 206 5.19 -6.24 7.32
C ALA A 206 4.70 -6.06 8.76
N ASP A 207 5.17 -6.89 9.71
CA ASP A 207 4.82 -6.76 11.13
C ASP A 207 5.24 -5.41 11.72
N SER A 208 6.44 -4.94 11.36
CA SER A 208 6.94 -3.63 11.80
C SER A 208 6.11 -2.50 11.22
N LEU A 209 5.82 -2.55 9.92
CA LEU A 209 5.03 -1.55 9.22
C LEU A 209 3.60 -1.44 9.75
N MET A 210 2.96 -2.57 10.05
CA MET A 210 1.59 -2.57 10.58
C MET A 210 1.49 -1.88 11.94
N LYS A 211 2.51 -2.01 12.79
CA LYS A 211 2.59 -1.29 14.06
C LYS A 211 2.73 0.22 13.86
N ASP A 212 3.49 0.64 12.87
CA ASP A 212 3.65 2.05 12.52
C ASP A 212 2.37 2.67 11.92
N SER A 213 1.51 1.85 11.29
CA SER A 213 0.28 2.32 10.62
C SER A 213 -0.83 2.78 11.58
N VAL A 214 -0.70 2.51 12.87
CA VAL A 214 -1.67 2.89 13.93
C VAL A 214 -1.16 4.01 14.84
N LEU A 215 0.04 4.52 14.58
CA LEU A 215 0.64 5.68 15.24
C LEU A 215 0.32 6.97 14.47
#